data_3907fa275a19b45e28b14b7282b52f91
#
_entry.id   3907fa275a19b45e28b14b7282b52f91
#
_cell.length_a   1.000
_cell.length_b   1.000
_cell.length_c   1.000
_cell.angle_alpha   90.00
_cell.angle_beta   90.00
_cell.angle_gamma   90.00
#
_symmetry.space_group_name_H-M   'P 1'
#
loop_
_entity.id
_entity.type
_entity.pdbx_description
1 polymer ?
#
loop_
_entity_poly.entity_id
_entity_poly.type
_entity_poly.pdbx_seq_one_letter_code
_entity_poly.pdbx_strand_id
1 'polypeptide(L)'
;TRNRLNDEEMYLKGFLNRNVAGLIIEGTRSTFPNSNLRLYKEIRKRNIPTLFIHNHYQNEQFDSVEMSDARAGYELTRILIQNGHRRIGGIFKYDDIQGIERYRGFIECLSDYGINFDDDCIRWYSTKDMEEKLSRKSLLRMYRRTKDCTAMILYNDEVAGFYMDFLKERGLRVPEDISLVSFDDAGPEQEAELKILSVIHPKYNLGRITARNLLRMMEDPDWQKKNYAHQFPVAFNNGNSVRDIR
;
A
#
# COMPACT_ATOMS: atom_id res chain seq x y z
N THR A 1 -0.63 -15.23 7.81
CA THR A 1 0.27 -14.90 8.95
C THR A 1 -0.34 -13.86 9.91
N ARG A 2 -1.42 -13.16 9.49
CA ARG A 2 -1.97 -12.02 10.24
C ARG A 2 -0.88 -10.99 10.60
N ASN A 3 0.07 -10.80 9.70
CA ASN A 3 1.23 -9.92 9.86
C ASN A 3 2.10 -10.23 11.12
N ARG A 4 2.23 -11.52 11.51
CA ARG A 4 2.99 -11.99 12.68
C ARG A 4 4.16 -12.86 12.25
N LEU A 5 5.38 -12.49 12.66
CA LEU A 5 6.61 -13.21 12.29
C LEU A 5 6.65 -14.66 12.80
N ASN A 6 6.05 -14.95 13.95
CA ASN A 6 5.97 -16.32 14.47
C ASN A 6 5.10 -17.23 13.59
N ASP A 7 4.01 -16.68 13.06
CA ASP A 7 3.13 -17.43 12.15
C ASP A 7 3.85 -17.66 10.80
N GLU A 8 4.57 -16.66 10.30
CA GLU A 8 5.43 -16.79 9.12
C GLU A 8 6.49 -17.88 9.33
N GLU A 9 7.19 -17.88 10.48
CA GLU A 9 8.20 -18.90 10.82
C GLU A 9 7.60 -20.31 10.76
N MET A 10 6.43 -20.49 11.37
CA MET A 10 5.72 -21.78 11.37
C MET A 10 5.42 -22.26 9.95
N TYR A 11 4.90 -21.39 9.09
CA TYR A 11 4.59 -21.75 7.70
C TYR A 11 5.86 -22.04 6.89
N LEU A 12 6.90 -21.24 7.00
CA LEU A 12 8.16 -21.45 6.29
C LEU A 12 8.81 -22.78 6.66
N LYS A 13 8.83 -23.14 7.96
CA LYS A 13 9.29 -24.46 8.43
C LYS A 13 8.42 -25.58 7.86
N GLY A 14 7.11 -25.38 7.82
CA GLY A 14 6.17 -26.35 7.23
C GLY A 14 6.42 -26.59 5.75
N PHE A 15 6.71 -25.54 4.98
CA PHE A 15 7.03 -25.67 3.55
C PHE A 15 8.38 -26.36 3.31
N LEU A 16 9.39 -26.04 4.09
CA LEU A 16 10.70 -26.71 4.03
C LEU A 16 10.58 -28.23 4.31
N ASN A 17 9.70 -28.62 5.23
CA ASN A 17 9.49 -30.03 5.58
C ASN A 17 8.66 -30.80 4.53
N ARG A 18 7.85 -30.12 3.73
CA ARG A 18 6.96 -30.74 2.72
C ARG A 18 7.55 -30.80 1.33
N ASN A 19 8.78 -30.31 1.12
CA ASN A 19 9.43 -30.24 -0.19
C ASN A 19 8.52 -29.64 -1.28
N VAL A 20 7.97 -28.44 -1.00
CA VAL A 20 7.12 -27.74 -1.96
C VAL A 20 7.89 -27.39 -3.23
N ALA A 21 7.23 -27.40 -4.37
CA ALA A 21 7.85 -27.15 -5.68
C ALA A 21 8.18 -25.66 -5.93
N GLY A 22 7.48 -24.75 -5.27
CA GLY A 22 7.69 -23.30 -5.35
C GLY A 22 6.82 -22.55 -4.35
N LEU A 23 7.10 -21.27 -4.14
CA LEU A 23 6.44 -20.42 -3.16
C LEU A 23 6.04 -19.07 -3.76
N ILE A 24 4.82 -18.63 -3.48
CA ILE A 24 4.41 -17.22 -3.60
C ILE A 24 4.22 -16.69 -2.19
N ILE A 25 4.87 -15.60 -1.88
CA ILE A 25 4.92 -15.06 -0.52
C ILE A 25 4.55 -13.58 -0.53
N GLU A 26 3.61 -13.20 0.33
CA GLU A 26 3.45 -11.82 0.75
C GLU A 26 4.19 -11.65 2.08
N GLY A 27 5.18 -10.75 2.11
CA GLY A 27 6.09 -10.60 3.25
C GLY A 27 5.38 -10.03 4.48
N THR A 28 5.70 -10.58 5.63
CA THR A 28 5.14 -10.19 6.93
C THR A 28 5.96 -9.04 7.52
N ARG A 29 5.29 -7.92 7.89
CA ARG A 29 5.95 -6.74 8.48
C ARG A 29 7.17 -6.30 7.68
N SER A 30 6.99 -6.12 6.37
CA SER A 30 8.07 -5.98 5.38
C SER A 30 8.99 -4.76 5.59
N THR A 31 8.59 -3.80 6.44
CA THR A 31 9.41 -2.63 6.82
C THR A 31 10.37 -2.88 7.98
N PHE A 32 10.17 -3.95 8.73
CA PHE A 32 10.97 -4.25 9.91
C PHE A 32 11.99 -5.36 9.64
N PRO A 33 13.10 -5.40 10.41
CA PRO A 33 14.01 -6.53 10.36
C PRO A 33 13.26 -7.85 10.60
N ASN A 34 13.45 -8.81 9.69
CA ASN A 34 12.78 -10.10 9.76
C ASN A 34 13.69 -11.14 10.41
N SER A 35 13.26 -11.70 11.55
CA SER A 35 13.98 -12.78 12.25
C SER A 35 14.01 -14.10 11.47
N ASN A 36 13.17 -14.24 10.43
CA ASN A 36 13.03 -15.47 9.63
C ASN A 36 13.96 -15.51 8.43
N LEU A 37 14.82 -14.52 8.20
CA LEU A 37 15.73 -14.45 7.04
C LEU A 37 16.56 -15.72 6.87
N ARG A 38 16.93 -16.40 7.96
CA ARG A 38 17.62 -17.70 7.93
C ARG A 38 16.81 -18.78 7.18
N LEU A 39 15.48 -18.77 7.30
CA LEU A 39 14.60 -19.73 6.62
C LEU A 39 14.50 -19.40 5.14
N TYR A 40 14.45 -18.13 4.76
CA TYR A 40 14.52 -17.70 3.37
C TYR A 40 15.84 -18.09 2.71
N LYS A 41 16.98 -17.95 3.42
CA LYS A 41 18.29 -18.43 2.95
C LYS A 41 18.30 -19.96 2.75
N GLU A 42 17.66 -20.70 3.64
CA GLU A 42 17.55 -22.17 3.50
C GLU A 42 16.66 -22.56 2.31
N ILE A 43 15.53 -21.87 2.08
CA ILE A 43 14.66 -22.03 0.91
C ILE A 43 15.48 -21.84 -0.38
N ARG A 44 16.26 -20.75 -0.46
CA ARG A 44 17.11 -20.45 -1.60
C ARG A 44 18.22 -21.49 -1.80
N LYS A 45 18.85 -21.95 -0.70
CA LYS A 45 19.88 -23.00 -0.73
C LYS A 45 19.34 -24.34 -1.25
N ARG A 46 18.09 -24.66 -0.95
CA ARG A 46 17.39 -25.84 -1.48
C ARG A 46 16.88 -25.65 -2.91
N ASN A 47 17.20 -24.55 -3.54
CA ASN A 47 16.77 -24.20 -4.90
C ASN A 47 15.23 -24.22 -5.07
N ILE A 48 14.46 -23.84 -4.04
CA ILE A 48 13.01 -23.74 -4.11
C ILE A 48 12.64 -22.39 -4.74
N PRO A 49 12.06 -22.35 -5.95
CA PRO A 49 11.63 -21.13 -6.60
C PRO A 49 10.68 -20.32 -5.70
N THR A 50 11.01 -19.07 -5.47
CA THR A 50 10.25 -18.21 -4.56
C THR A 50 10.09 -16.84 -5.16
N LEU A 51 8.84 -16.38 -5.27
CA LEU A 51 8.48 -15.08 -5.82
C LEU A 51 7.62 -14.33 -4.80
N PHE A 52 7.98 -13.09 -4.51
CA PHE A 52 7.17 -12.23 -3.66
C PHE A 52 6.02 -11.59 -4.44
N ILE A 53 4.95 -11.28 -3.75
CA ILE A 53 3.78 -10.59 -4.29
C ILE A 53 3.41 -9.41 -3.40
N HIS A 54 3.05 -8.28 -3.97
CA HIS A 54 2.71 -7.00 -3.33
C HIS A 54 3.87 -6.30 -2.62
N ASN A 55 4.74 -7.03 -1.96
CA ASN A 55 5.85 -6.49 -1.19
C ASN A 55 7.07 -7.43 -1.24
N HIS A 56 8.19 -6.94 -0.74
CA HIS A 56 9.44 -7.69 -0.62
C HIS A 56 10.19 -7.27 0.66
N TYR A 57 11.21 -8.03 1.04
CA TYR A 57 12.17 -7.62 2.07
C TYR A 57 13.38 -6.93 1.43
N GLN A 58 13.69 -5.70 1.84
CA GLN A 58 14.72 -4.85 1.21
C GLN A 58 16.12 -5.48 1.11
N ASN A 59 16.46 -6.41 2.00
CA ASN A 59 17.81 -7.00 2.07
C ASN A 59 17.86 -8.44 1.53
N GLU A 60 16.81 -8.91 0.83
CA GLU A 60 16.76 -10.27 0.32
C GLU A 60 16.73 -10.28 -1.22
N GLN A 61 17.46 -11.25 -1.80
CA GLN A 61 17.60 -11.39 -3.23
C GLN A 61 16.48 -12.27 -3.82
N PHE A 62 15.24 -11.87 -3.62
CA PHE A 62 14.08 -12.49 -4.25
C PHE A 62 13.38 -11.49 -5.15
N ASP A 63 12.95 -11.98 -6.29
CA ASP A 63 12.12 -11.18 -7.19
C ASP A 63 10.72 -10.97 -6.61
N SER A 64 10.09 -9.88 -7.01
CA SER A 64 8.72 -9.53 -6.60
C SER A 64 7.86 -9.12 -7.80
N VAL A 65 6.56 -9.33 -7.66
CA VAL A 65 5.52 -8.77 -8.54
C VAL A 65 4.70 -7.81 -7.73
N GLU A 66 4.79 -6.53 -8.04
CA GLU A 66 4.25 -5.47 -7.18
C GLU A 66 3.77 -4.24 -7.96
N MET A 67 3.14 -3.32 -7.25
CA MET A 67 2.76 -2.01 -7.75
C MET A 67 3.92 -1.01 -7.67
N SER A 68 3.85 0.06 -8.47
CA SER A 68 4.73 1.22 -8.34
C SER A 68 4.22 2.14 -7.23
N ASP A 69 4.24 1.68 -5.96
CA ASP A 69 3.59 2.38 -4.83
C ASP A 69 4.13 3.79 -4.59
N ALA A 70 5.44 4.01 -4.69
CA ALA A 70 6.00 5.36 -4.58
C ALA A 70 5.52 6.27 -5.71
N ARG A 71 5.53 5.77 -6.95
CA ARG A 71 5.00 6.54 -8.08
C ARG A 71 3.51 6.81 -7.92
N ALA A 72 2.74 5.87 -7.40
CA ALA A 72 1.32 6.03 -7.11
C ALA A 72 1.06 7.13 -6.07
N GLY A 73 1.82 7.14 -4.97
CA GLY A 73 1.78 8.21 -3.97
C GLY A 73 2.11 9.57 -4.55
N TYR A 74 3.16 9.64 -5.37
CA TYR A 74 3.55 10.86 -6.08
C TYR A 74 2.43 11.39 -6.99
N GLU A 75 1.87 10.53 -7.84
CA GLU A 75 0.87 10.95 -8.83
C GLU A 75 -0.47 11.36 -8.18
N LEU A 76 -0.94 10.67 -7.14
CA LEU A 76 -2.13 11.12 -6.40
C LEU A 76 -1.91 12.48 -5.75
N THR A 77 -0.74 12.70 -5.16
CA THR A 77 -0.39 13.99 -4.56
C THR A 77 -0.32 15.08 -5.62
N ARG A 78 0.26 14.77 -6.78
CA ARG A 78 0.33 15.70 -7.92
C ARG A 78 -1.07 16.10 -8.41
N ILE A 79 -2.01 15.14 -8.49
CA ILE A 79 -3.41 15.45 -8.86
C ILE A 79 -4.02 16.44 -7.85
N LEU A 80 -3.84 16.23 -6.55
CA LEU A 80 -4.34 17.16 -5.53
C LEU A 80 -3.72 18.57 -5.70
N ILE A 81 -2.40 18.65 -5.89
CA ILE A 81 -1.69 19.92 -6.08
C ILE A 81 -2.15 20.64 -7.35
N GLN A 82 -2.37 19.92 -8.43
CA GLN A 82 -2.87 20.46 -9.70
C GLN A 82 -4.30 20.99 -9.59
N ASN A 83 -5.09 20.50 -8.65
CA ASN A 83 -6.42 21.02 -8.31
C ASN A 83 -6.39 22.13 -7.24
N GLY A 84 -5.23 22.69 -6.95
CA GLY A 84 -5.08 23.85 -6.05
C GLY A 84 -4.79 23.51 -4.60
N HIS A 85 -4.84 22.25 -4.19
CA HIS A 85 -4.57 21.87 -2.80
C HIS A 85 -3.11 22.10 -2.41
N ARG A 86 -2.90 22.73 -1.23
CA ARG A 86 -1.56 23.02 -0.68
C ARG A 86 -1.39 22.49 0.74
N ARG A 87 -2.45 22.39 1.53
CA ARG A 87 -2.45 21.72 2.84
C ARG A 87 -3.10 20.35 2.67
N ILE A 88 -2.27 19.34 2.56
CA ILE A 88 -2.67 17.96 2.28
C ILE A 88 -2.23 17.09 3.47
N GLY A 89 -3.16 16.42 4.10
CA GLY A 89 -2.88 15.45 5.14
C GLY A 89 -2.88 14.01 4.64
N GLY A 90 -2.52 13.07 5.50
CA GLY A 90 -2.51 11.67 5.11
C GLY A 90 -2.66 10.67 6.26
N ILE A 91 -3.14 9.48 5.92
CA ILE A 91 -3.16 8.31 6.80
C ILE A 91 -2.37 7.20 6.11
N PHE A 92 -1.27 6.75 6.73
CA PHE A 92 -0.36 5.76 6.15
C PHE A 92 -0.12 4.60 7.10
N LYS A 93 0.21 3.45 6.53
CA LYS A 93 0.56 2.25 7.26
C LYS A 93 2.08 2.08 7.31
N TYR A 94 2.63 1.82 8.50
CA TYR A 94 4.08 1.79 8.67
C TYR A 94 4.70 0.39 8.77
N ASP A 95 3.88 -0.66 8.91
CA ASP A 95 4.36 -2.03 9.09
C ASP A 95 4.36 -2.87 7.80
N ASP A 96 4.12 -2.23 6.64
CA ASP A 96 4.40 -2.80 5.32
C ASP A 96 5.10 -1.79 4.39
N ILE A 97 5.86 -2.31 3.45
CA ILE A 97 6.67 -1.49 2.54
C ILE A 97 5.79 -0.64 1.60
N GLN A 98 4.62 -1.12 1.21
CA GLN A 98 3.67 -0.38 0.38
C GLN A 98 3.29 0.96 1.03
N GLY A 99 3.00 0.94 2.34
CA GLY A 99 2.63 2.16 3.06
C GLY A 99 3.77 3.18 3.15
N ILE A 100 5.00 2.70 3.33
CA ILE A 100 6.19 3.56 3.34
C ILE A 100 6.47 4.12 1.94
N GLU A 101 6.34 3.31 0.89
CA GLU A 101 6.55 3.77 -0.48
C GLU A 101 5.47 4.77 -0.92
N ARG A 102 4.20 4.55 -0.60
CA ARG A 102 3.10 5.52 -0.85
C ARG A 102 3.38 6.85 -0.16
N TYR A 103 3.82 6.82 1.10
CA TYR A 103 4.24 8.02 1.84
C TYR A 103 5.47 8.67 1.22
N ARG A 104 6.49 7.90 0.81
CA ARG A 104 7.68 8.44 0.14
C ARG A 104 7.28 9.24 -1.10
N GLY A 105 6.45 8.69 -1.97
CA GLY A 105 5.97 9.38 -3.15
C GLY A 105 5.17 10.66 -2.82
N PHE A 106 4.37 10.63 -1.76
CA PHE A 106 3.66 11.81 -1.27
C PHE A 106 4.64 12.94 -0.89
N ILE A 107 5.66 12.64 -0.09
CA ILE A 107 6.66 13.64 0.34
C ILE A 107 7.51 14.13 -0.82
N GLU A 108 7.96 13.25 -1.71
CA GLU A 108 8.71 13.61 -2.92
C GLU A 108 7.94 14.63 -3.76
N CYS A 109 6.63 14.38 -3.98
CA CYS A 109 5.80 15.30 -4.75
C CYS A 109 5.62 16.65 -4.05
N LEU A 110 5.36 16.70 -2.75
CA LEU A 110 5.28 17.96 -2.01
C LEU A 110 6.58 18.76 -2.14
N SER A 111 7.73 18.09 -2.00
CA SER A 111 9.05 18.71 -2.13
C SER A 111 9.28 19.30 -3.53
N ASP A 112 8.96 18.54 -4.59
CA ASP A 112 9.12 18.99 -5.98
C ASP A 112 8.28 20.23 -6.31
N TYR A 113 7.12 20.36 -5.66
CA TYR A 113 6.26 21.54 -5.82
C TYR A 113 6.52 22.64 -4.78
N GLY A 114 7.56 22.53 -3.95
CA GLY A 114 7.93 23.53 -2.94
C GLY A 114 6.86 23.72 -1.85
N ILE A 115 6.07 22.68 -1.56
CA ILE A 115 5.03 22.74 -0.53
C ILE A 115 5.62 22.24 0.79
N ASN A 116 5.52 23.08 1.82
CA ASN A 116 5.99 22.69 3.15
C ASN A 116 5.17 21.54 3.70
N PHE A 117 5.88 20.54 4.20
CA PHE A 117 5.31 19.39 4.89
C PHE A 117 5.03 19.74 6.36
N ASP A 118 3.95 19.18 6.89
CA ASP A 118 3.53 19.32 8.28
C ASP A 118 3.25 17.95 8.89
N ASP A 119 4.15 17.46 9.74
CA ASP A 119 4.07 16.16 10.41
C ASP A 119 2.76 15.98 11.19
N ASP A 120 2.20 17.05 11.73
CA ASP A 120 0.93 17.02 12.46
C ASP A 120 -0.27 16.65 11.57
N CYS A 121 -0.13 16.80 10.25
CA CYS A 121 -1.12 16.40 9.26
C CYS A 121 -1.06 14.91 8.89
N ILE A 122 -0.11 14.14 9.43
CA ILE A 122 0.06 12.72 9.13
C ILE A 122 -0.33 11.84 10.30
N ARG A 123 -1.09 10.78 9.98
CA ARG A 123 -1.41 9.69 10.91
C ARG A 123 -0.77 8.40 10.43
N TRP A 124 -0.03 7.78 11.33
CA TRP A 124 0.51 6.45 11.14
C TRP A 124 -0.27 5.40 11.91
N TYR A 125 -0.43 4.21 11.31
CA TYR A 125 -0.99 3.03 11.96
C TYR A 125 -0.27 1.75 11.50
N SER A 126 -0.47 0.65 12.23
CA SER A 126 -0.02 -0.70 11.88
C SER A 126 -1.19 -1.66 11.85
N THR A 127 -0.98 -2.85 11.31
CA THR A 127 -1.99 -3.94 11.38
C THR A 127 -2.46 -4.19 12.81
N LYS A 128 -1.56 -4.05 13.81
CA LYS A 128 -1.89 -4.34 15.20
C LYS A 128 -2.77 -3.27 15.85
N ASP A 129 -2.57 -2.00 15.51
CA ASP A 129 -3.24 -0.86 16.15
C ASP A 129 -4.25 -0.14 15.27
N MET A 130 -4.61 -0.74 14.12
CA MET A 130 -5.53 -0.18 13.14
C MET A 130 -6.86 0.23 13.78
N GLU A 131 -7.52 -0.66 14.53
CA GLU A 131 -8.80 -0.37 15.19
C GLU A 131 -8.71 0.80 16.15
N GLU A 132 -7.63 0.89 16.95
CA GLU A 132 -7.40 2.01 17.86
C GLU A 132 -7.13 3.31 17.10
N LYS A 133 -6.24 3.28 16.12
CA LYS A 133 -5.79 4.47 15.37
C LYS A 133 -6.87 5.04 14.46
N LEU A 134 -7.75 4.19 13.92
CA LEU A 134 -8.89 4.57 13.09
C LEU A 134 -10.20 4.68 13.88
N SER A 135 -10.17 4.53 15.22
CA SER A 135 -11.33 4.78 16.06
C SER A 135 -11.82 6.23 15.95
N ARG A 136 -13.12 6.46 16.13
CA ARG A 136 -13.73 7.81 16.12
C ARG A 136 -13.01 8.81 17.03
N LYS A 137 -12.61 8.39 18.23
CA LYS A 137 -11.85 9.22 19.18
C LYS A 137 -10.47 9.60 18.62
N SER A 138 -9.80 8.69 17.94
CA SER A 138 -8.50 8.93 17.34
C SER A 138 -8.60 9.82 16.10
N LEU A 139 -9.58 9.55 15.21
CA LEU A 139 -9.85 10.37 14.03
C LEU A 139 -10.27 11.80 14.42
N LEU A 140 -11.03 11.97 15.52
CA LEU A 140 -11.35 13.30 16.03
C LEU A 140 -10.11 14.08 16.49
N ARG A 141 -9.16 13.41 17.15
CA ARG A 141 -7.89 14.07 17.54
C ARG A 141 -7.07 14.46 16.33
N MET A 142 -7.03 13.60 15.31
CA MET A 142 -6.38 13.92 14.04
C MET A 142 -7.06 15.10 13.35
N TYR A 143 -8.38 15.07 13.20
CA TYR A 143 -9.16 16.12 12.53
C TYR A 143 -8.91 17.52 13.13
N ARG A 144 -8.76 17.61 14.45
CA ARG A 144 -8.44 18.91 15.10
C ARG A 144 -7.11 19.51 14.67
N ARG A 145 -6.15 18.67 14.24
CA ARG A 145 -4.85 19.10 13.72
C ARG A 145 -4.89 19.32 12.21
N THR A 146 -5.73 18.54 11.52
CA THR A 146 -5.87 18.58 10.05
C THR A 146 -7.04 19.44 9.58
N LYS A 147 -7.66 20.26 10.46
CA LYS A 147 -8.84 21.07 10.12
C LYS A 147 -8.61 22.05 8.96
N ASP A 148 -7.36 22.48 8.77
CA ASP A 148 -6.96 23.38 7.70
C ASP A 148 -6.48 22.63 6.44
N CYS A 149 -6.43 21.29 6.46
CA CYS A 149 -6.18 20.49 5.28
C CYS A 149 -7.40 20.50 4.37
N THR A 150 -7.18 20.77 3.10
CA THR A 150 -8.23 20.78 2.08
C THR A 150 -8.35 19.45 1.34
N ALA A 151 -7.37 18.55 1.53
CA ALA A 151 -7.36 17.21 0.97
C ALA A 151 -6.66 16.21 1.90
N MET A 152 -7.02 14.93 1.75
CA MET A 152 -6.39 13.81 2.45
C MET A 152 -6.03 12.71 1.46
N ILE A 153 -4.83 12.14 1.63
CA ILE A 153 -4.40 10.90 0.98
C ILE A 153 -4.51 9.75 1.98
N LEU A 154 -5.19 8.69 1.59
CA LEU A 154 -5.57 7.59 2.48
C LEU A 154 -4.91 6.29 2.00
N TYR A 155 -4.31 5.54 2.92
CA TYR A 155 -3.50 4.35 2.61
C TYR A 155 -4.16 3.37 1.64
N ASN A 156 -5.46 3.12 1.83
CA ASN A 156 -6.29 2.30 0.93
C ASN A 156 -7.77 2.61 1.11
N ASP A 157 -8.63 1.97 0.32
CA ASP A 157 -10.07 2.23 0.33
C ASP A 157 -10.76 1.79 1.63
N GLU A 158 -10.21 0.81 2.36
CA GLU A 158 -10.71 0.46 3.68
C GLU A 158 -10.53 1.62 4.67
N VAL A 159 -9.34 2.22 4.69
CA VAL A 159 -9.06 3.42 5.50
C VAL A 159 -9.91 4.61 5.04
N ALA A 160 -10.12 4.72 3.73
CA ALA A 160 -10.98 5.75 3.16
C ALA A 160 -12.43 5.60 3.64
N GLY A 161 -12.95 4.39 3.71
CA GLY A 161 -14.28 4.10 4.26
C GLY A 161 -14.43 4.57 5.71
N PHE A 162 -13.48 4.21 6.58
CA PHE A 162 -13.48 4.69 7.98
C PHE A 162 -13.43 6.21 8.09
N TYR A 163 -12.64 6.86 7.25
CA TYR A 163 -12.52 8.31 7.28
C TYR A 163 -13.75 9.01 6.72
N MET A 164 -14.36 8.47 5.66
CA MET A 164 -15.63 8.96 5.11
C MET A 164 -16.78 8.87 6.12
N ASP A 165 -16.93 7.74 6.80
CA ASP A 165 -17.95 7.59 7.85
C ASP A 165 -17.76 8.62 8.97
N PHE A 166 -16.52 8.87 9.37
CA PHE A 166 -16.18 9.90 10.34
C PHE A 166 -16.57 11.31 9.85
N LEU A 167 -16.29 11.65 8.58
CA LEU A 167 -16.65 12.95 7.99
C LEU A 167 -18.17 13.12 7.91
N LYS A 168 -18.88 12.09 7.45
CA LYS A 168 -20.35 12.09 7.33
C LYS A 168 -21.04 12.35 8.68
N GLU A 169 -20.55 11.76 9.78
CA GLU A 169 -21.08 12.00 11.13
C GLU A 169 -20.88 13.45 11.60
N ARG A 170 -19.98 14.19 10.97
CA ARG A 170 -19.73 15.61 11.26
C ARG A 170 -20.39 16.56 10.29
N GLY A 171 -21.19 16.03 9.37
CA GLY A 171 -21.84 16.82 8.34
C GLY A 171 -20.88 17.39 7.30
N LEU A 172 -19.64 16.82 7.19
CA LEU A 172 -18.65 17.23 6.20
C LEU A 172 -18.84 16.42 4.91
N ARG A 173 -18.78 17.11 3.79
CA ARG A 173 -19.04 16.55 2.47
C ARG A 173 -17.74 16.38 1.68
N VAL A 174 -17.69 15.32 0.92
CA VAL A 174 -16.62 15.03 -0.04
C VAL A 174 -17.22 15.16 -1.45
N PRO A 175 -16.64 15.95 -2.34
CA PRO A 175 -15.40 16.72 -2.21
C PRO A 175 -15.57 18.17 -1.71
N GLU A 176 -16.78 18.63 -1.38
CA GLU A 176 -17.09 20.05 -1.16
C GLU A 176 -16.33 20.67 0.01
N ASP A 177 -16.22 19.94 1.11
CA ASP A 177 -15.55 20.43 2.33
C ASP A 177 -14.11 19.89 2.42
N ILE A 178 -13.84 18.69 1.88
CA ILE A 178 -12.51 18.08 1.83
C ILE A 178 -12.41 17.09 0.66
N SER A 179 -11.32 17.14 -0.09
CA SER A 179 -11.02 16.18 -1.15
C SER A 179 -10.34 14.93 -0.59
N LEU A 180 -10.67 13.76 -1.13
CA LEU A 180 -10.07 12.48 -0.72
C LEU A 180 -9.47 11.76 -1.94
N VAL A 181 -8.31 11.13 -1.74
CA VAL A 181 -7.73 10.18 -2.69
C VAL A 181 -7.25 8.92 -1.96
N SER A 182 -7.22 7.79 -2.65
CA SER A 182 -6.94 6.49 -2.04
C SER A 182 -6.19 5.55 -2.98
N PHE A 183 -6.00 4.31 -2.54
CA PHE A 183 -5.37 3.23 -3.29
C PHE A 183 -6.27 2.00 -3.25
N ASP A 184 -6.05 1.07 -4.20
CA ASP A 184 -6.59 -0.29 -4.33
C ASP A 184 -7.86 -0.40 -5.17
N ASP A 185 -8.64 0.66 -5.39
CA ASP A 185 -9.92 0.64 -6.13
C ASP A 185 -10.78 -0.58 -5.75
N ALA A 186 -10.95 -0.76 -4.42
CA ALA A 186 -11.63 -1.92 -3.84
C ALA A 186 -13.10 -1.67 -3.52
N GLY A 187 -13.58 -0.45 -3.74
CA GLY A 187 -14.96 -0.05 -3.47
C GLY A 187 -15.97 -0.79 -4.35
N PRO A 188 -17.26 -0.78 -3.96
CA PRO A 188 -18.31 -1.37 -4.78
C PRO A 188 -18.30 -0.68 -6.16
N GLU A 189 -18.18 -1.49 -7.19
CA GLU A 189 -18.28 -1.02 -8.56
C GLU A 189 -19.67 -0.41 -8.78
N GLN A 190 -19.73 0.81 -9.25
CA GLN A 190 -20.74 1.31 -10.18
C GLN A 190 -21.93 2.16 -9.75
N GLU A 191 -22.38 2.31 -8.53
CA GLU A 191 -23.60 3.15 -8.33
C GLU A 191 -23.54 4.17 -7.17
N ALA A 192 -22.39 4.39 -6.57
CA ALA A 192 -22.29 5.45 -5.59
C ALA A 192 -22.20 6.82 -6.29
N GLU A 193 -23.04 7.76 -5.90
CA GLU A 193 -23.00 9.17 -6.32
C GLU A 193 -21.61 9.78 -6.09
N LEU A 194 -20.90 9.31 -5.05
CA LEU A 194 -19.52 9.63 -4.73
C LEU A 194 -18.63 8.40 -4.89
N LYS A 195 -17.66 8.48 -5.81
CA LYS A 195 -16.57 7.51 -5.99
C LYS A 195 -15.23 8.15 -5.62
N ILE A 196 -14.46 7.51 -4.73
CA ILE A 196 -13.12 8.00 -4.37
C ILE A 196 -12.18 7.84 -5.58
N LEU A 197 -11.43 8.89 -5.89
CA LEU A 197 -10.33 8.81 -6.84
C LEU A 197 -9.23 7.92 -6.24
N SER A 198 -9.01 6.77 -6.83
CA SER A 198 -8.15 5.72 -6.30
C SER A 198 -7.20 5.18 -7.37
N VAL A 199 -6.01 4.75 -6.94
CA VAL A 199 -5.10 3.96 -7.77
C VAL A 199 -5.68 2.57 -7.97
N ILE A 200 -5.82 2.15 -9.23
CA ILE A 200 -6.34 0.83 -9.58
C ILE A 200 -5.31 -0.25 -9.19
N HIS A 201 -5.72 -1.19 -8.35
CA HIS A 201 -4.93 -2.38 -8.06
C HIS A 201 -5.27 -3.49 -9.06
N PRO A 202 -4.35 -3.90 -9.96
CA PRO A 202 -4.62 -4.88 -11.01
C PRO A 202 -4.64 -6.32 -10.47
N LYS A 203 -5.49 -6.61 -9.49
CA LYS A 203 -5.53 -7.85 -8.68
C LYS A 203 -5.42 -9.12 -9.51
N TYR A 204 -6.25 -9.22 -10.57
CA TYR A 204 -6.25 -10.36 -11.47
C TYR A 204 -4.90 -10.52 -12.22
N ASN A 205 -4.41 -9.43 -12.82
CA ASN A 205 -3.17 -9.46 -13.60
C ASN A 205 -1.95 -9.69 -12.70
N LEU A 206 -1.95 -9.12 -11.50
CA LEU A 206 -0.90 -9.30 -10.51
C LEU A 206 -0.79 -10.78 -10.12
N GLY A 207 -1.90 -11.42 -9.73
CA GLY A 207 -1.91 -12.85 -9.43
C GLY A 207 -1.53 -13.72 -10.64
N ARG A 208 -2.04 -13.40 -11.85
CA ARG A 208 -1.75 -14.12 -13.09
C ARG A 208 -0.26 -14.04 -13.46
N ILE A 209 0.35 -12.86 -13.36
CA ILE A 209 1.78 -12.68 -13.69
C ILE A 209 2.65 -13.37 -12.65
N THR A 210 2.32 -13.25 -11.37
CA THR A 210 3.05 -13.93 -10.28
C THR A 210 3.04 -15.45 -10.49
N ALA A 211 1.88 -16.05 -10.72
CA ALA A 211 1.77 -17.48 -10.97
C ALA A 211 2.54 -17.93 -12.22
N ARG A 212 2.40 -17.20 -13.34
CA ARG A 212 3.14 -17.48 -14.57
C ARG A 212 4.65 -17.40 -14.36
N ASN A 213 5.14 -16.37 -13.68
CA ASN A 213 6.57 -16.20 -13.45
C ASN A 213 7.10 -17.29 -12.51
N LEU A 214 6.37 -17.68 -11.47
CA LEU A 214 6.76 -18.80 -10.62
C LEU A 214 6.83 -20.13 -11.40
N LEU A 215 5.86 -20.43 -12.26
CA LEU A 215 5.90 -21.63 -13.11
C LEU A 215 7.15 -21.63 -14.02
N ARG A 216 7.49 -20.50 -14.62
CA ARG A 216 8.73 -20.35 -15.42
C ARG A 216 10.00 -20.55 -14.58
N MET A 217 10.01 -20.05 -13.34
CA MET A 217 11.13 -20.30 -12.41
C MET A 217 11.26 -21.79 -12.08
N MET A 218 10.14 -22.51 -11.91
CA MET A 218 10.14 -23.96 -11.62
C MET A 218 10.69 -24.81 -12.79
N GLU A 219 10.53 -24.33 -14.03
CA GLU A 219 11.03 -24.99 -15.24
C GLU A 219 12.49 -24.62 -15.55
N ASP A 220 13.03 -23.59 -14.89
CA ASP A 220 14.36 -23.04 -15.17
C ASP A 220 15.38 -23.41 -14.08
N PRO A 221 16.33 -24.31 -14.34
CA PRO A 221 17.34 -24.69 -13.34
C PRO A 221 18.25 -23.54 -12.91
N ASP A 222 18.36 -22.50 -13.74
CA ASP A 222 19.16 -21.31 -13.50
C ASP A 222 18.33 -20.08 -13.05
N TRP A 223 17.11 -20.28 -12.52
CA TRP A 223 16.21 -19.21 -12.15
C TRP A 223 16.83 -18.16 -11.21
N GLN A 224 17.75 -18.56 -10.34
CA GLN A 224 18.41 -17.65 -9.40
C GLN A 224 19.34 -16.62 -10.07
N LYS A 225 19.67 -16.83 -11.36
CA LYS A 225 20.54 -15.95 -12.16
C LYS A 225 19.73 -15.03 -13.10
N LYS A 226 18.41 -15.18 -13.13
CA LYS A 226 17.50 -14.43 -14.02
C LYS A 226 16.60 -13.50 -13.23
N ASN A 227 15.94 -12.59 -13.92
CA ASN A 227 14.99 -11.63 -13.33
C ASN A 227 13.56 -12.03 -13.71
N TYR A 228 12.73 -12.29 -12.71
CA TYR A 228 11.31 -12.59 -12.83
C TYR A 228 10.43 -11.52 -12.16
N ALA A 229 11.05 -10.42 -11.70
CA ALA A 229 10.32 -9.30 -11.12
C ALA A 229 9.40 -8.64 -12.15
N HIS A 230 8.32 -8.06 -11.67
CA HIS A 230 7.44 -7.25 -12.49
C HIS A 230 6.82 -6.15 -11.64
N GLN A 231 6.90 -4.91 -12.13
CA GLN A 231 6.27 -3.77 -11.50
C GLN A 231 5.17 -3.22 -12.40
N PHE A 232 3.95 -3.14 -11.85
CA PHE A 232 2.81 -2.58 -12.58
C PHE A 232 2.88 -1.06 -12.62
N PRO A 233 2.55 -0.45 -13.78
CA PRO A 233 2.42 1.00 -13.89
C PRO A 233 1.21 1.50 -13.08
N VAL A 234 1.23 2.78 -12.73
CA VAL A 234 0.12 3.45 -12.06
C VAL A 234 -1.01 3.70 -13.04
N ALA A 235 -2.23 3.34 -12.63
CA ALA A 235 -3.47 3.69 -13.30
C ALA A 235 -4.50 4.15 -12.26
N PHE A 236 -5.43 5.01 -12.68
CA PHE A 236 -6.46 5.57 -11.81
C PHE A 236 -7.84 5.19 -12.29
N ASN A 237 -8.77 5.11 -11.35
CA ASN A 237 -10.18 5.07 -11.68
C ASN A 237 -10.70 6.49 -12.05
N ASN A 238 -11.97 6.59 -12.39
CA ASN A 238 -12.66 7.84 -12.73
C ASN A 238 -13.41 8.43 -11.51
N GLY A 239 -12.79 8.42 -10.32
CA GLY A 239 -13.42 8.97 -9.10
C GLY A 239 -13.67 10.48 -9.18
N ASN A 240 -14.66 10.95 -8.41
CA ASN A 240 -15.11 12.35 -8.34
C ASN A 240 -14.91 13.00 -6.97
N SER A 241 -14.06 12.42 -6.14
CA SER A 241 -13.80 12.85 -4.75
C SER A 241 -12.78 13.99 -4.60
N VAL A 242 -12.36 14.59 -5.71
CA VAL A 242 -11.41 15.72 -5.73
C VAL A 242 -12.06 16.94 -6.34
N ARG A 243 -12.07 18.05 -5.58
CA ARG A 243 -12.58 19.35 -6.02
C ARG A 243 -11.43 20.23 -6.55
N ASP A 244 -11.68 20.97 -7.60
CA ASP A 244 -10.81 22.08 -8.04
C ASP A 244 -11.05 23.31 -7.14
N ILE A 245 -9.99 23.81 -6.52
CA ILE A 245 -9.99 24.98 -5.63
C ILE A 245 -9.01 26.08 -6.05
N ARG A 246 -8.57 26.02 -7.34
CA ARG A 246 -7.70 27.05 -7.95
C ARG A 246 -8.38 28.40 -8.03
#